data_d50d6c0b43babd03019e589d9479bad3
#
_entry.id   d50d6c0b43babd03019e589d9479bad3
#
_cell.length_a   1.000
_cell.length_b   1.000
_cell.length_c   1.000
_cell.angle_alpha   90.00
_cell.angle_beta   90.00
_cell.angle_gamma   90.00
#
_symmetry.space_group_name_H-M   'P 1'
#
loop_
_entity.id
_entity.type
_entity.pdbx_description
1 polymer ?
#
loop_
_entity_poly.entity_id
_entity_poly.type
_entity_poly.pdbx_seq_one_letter_code
_entity_poly.pdbx_strand_id
1 'polypeptide(L)'
;GFIDIAGFWTEYKDMMEFNFGLQLPADSNIIDGSPNRVKNVQDYIGFKSLNVGTARINGVDISVMGQGKIGPILSKFIFGYTYMNPLQINPDSITKANLSGTTNTLKYRYRKSIKFDLENSYKKISIGNTLLYNSNMQNVDAVFQNSKPNENVFGKLFEYGTKIPSTVNEFRNKYDKGTFIWDLRLSYQLSKPVKIAFVVKNLLNTVYAERPAILSPPRNFTLQLAVDM
;
A
#
# COMPACT_ATOMS: atom_id res chain seq x y z
N GLY A 1 -22.92 -19.03 -9.76
CA GLY A 1 -22.20 -17.79 -9.53
C GLY A 1 -22.85 -16.98 -8.42
N PHE A 2 -22.12 -16.08 -7.88
CA PHE A 2 -22.54 -15.17 -6.80
C PHE A 2 -22.04 -13.76 -7.11
N ILE A 3 -22.89 -12.75 -6.90
CA ILE A 3 -22.55 -11.34 -7.04
C ILE A 3 -22.97 -10.65 -5.74
N ASP A 4 -22.06 -9.90 -5.17
CA ASP A 4 -22.29 -9.05 -4.01
C ASP A 4 -21.88 -7.61 -4.33
N ILE A 5 -22.74 -6.66 -3.98
CA ILE A 5 -22.47 -5.22 -4.16
C ILE A 5 -22.84 -4.53 -2.86
N ALA A 6 -21.86 -3.92 -2.22
CA ALA A 6 -22.05 -3.21 -0.96
C ALA A 6 -21.59 -1.75 -1.09
N GLY A 7 -22.46 -0.82 -0.70
CA GLY A 7 -22.07 0.56 -0.45
C GLY A 7 -21.74 0.76 1.04
N PHE A 8 -20.72 1.54 1.34
CA PHE A 8 -20.36 1.84 2.72
C PHE A 8 -20.12 3.32 2.94
N TRP A 9 -20.45 3.77 4.16
CA TRP A 9 -20.24 5.13 4.64
C TRP A 9 -19.87 5.09 6.10
N THR A 10 -18.68 5.59 6.43
CA THR A 10 -18.19 5.61 7.81
C THR A 10 -17.64 6.99 8.13
N GLU A 11 -18.00 7.53 9.27
CA GLU A 11 -17.43 8.75 9.84
C GLU A 11 -16.72 8.43 11.15
N TYR A 12 -15.51 8.95 11.28
CA TYR A 12 -14.69 8.86 12.48
C TYR A 12 -14.57 10.26 13.08
N LYS A 13 -14.90 10.41 14.34
CA LYS A 13 -14.58 11.60 15.13
C LYS A 13 -13.28 11.33 15.86
N ASP A 14 -12.43 12.35 15.94
CA ASP A 14 -11.14 12.27 16.63
C ASP A 14 -10.26 11.09 16.15
N MET A 15 -10.23 10.88 14.83
CA MET A 15 -9.43 9.84 14.23
C MET A 15 -7.95 10.07 14.51
N MET A 16 -7.26 9.05 14.97
CA MET A 16 -5.80 9.07 15.13
C MET A 16 -5.12 8.47 13.91
N GLU A 17 -4.09 9.17 13.43
CA GLU A 17 -3.15 8.68 12.42
C GLU A 17 -1.71 8.78 12.92
N PHE A 18 -0.86 7.90 12.40
CA PHE A 18 0.58 8.03 12.60
C PHE A 18 1.15 9.06 11.63
N ASN A 19 2.00 9.95 12.15
CA ASN A 19 2.79 10.88 11.35
C ASN A 19 4.26 10.57 11.54
N PHE A 20 4.95 10.34 10.43
CA PHE A 20 6.39 10.14 10.43
C PHE A 20 7.11 11.46 10.20
N GLY A 21 8.08 11.77 11.05
CA GLY A 21 8.84 12.99 10.92
C GLY A 21 9.68 13.30 12.15
N LEU A 22 10.13 14.53 12.22
CA LEU A 22 10.87 15.05 13.36
C LEU A 22 9.91 15.44 14.48
N GLN A 23 10.09 14.85 15.67
CA GLN A 23 9.22 14.98 16.84
C GLN A 23 9.96 15.68 17.98
N LEU A 24 10.38 16.92 17.75
CA LEU A 24 11.10 17.70 18.78
C LEU A 24 10.18 18.04 19.97
N PRO A 25 10.69 18.06 21.21
CA PRO A 25 10.00 18.69 22.34
C PRO A 25 9.63 20.15 22.04
N ALA A 26 8.53 20.61 22.62
CA ALA A 26 7.97 21.92 22.29
C ALA A 26 8.89 23.12 22.56
N ASP A 27 9.81 22.97 23.52
CA ASP A 27 10.77 24.01 23.95
C ASP A 27 12.15 23.85 23.30
N SER A 28 12.33 22.84 22.42
CA SER A 28 13.59 22.57 21.77
C SER A 28 13.64 23.13 20.35
N ASN A 29 14.85 23.38 19.87
CA ASN A 29 15.10 23.74 18.48
C ASN A 29 16.42 23.16 17.96
N ILE A 30 16.66 23.29 16.65
CA ILE A 30 17.85 22.77 15.97
C ILE A 30 18.82 23.88 15.55
N ILE A 31 18.57 25.13 15.95
CA ILE A 31 19.40 26.29 15.58
C ILE A 31 20.65 26.28 16.42
N ASP A 32 21.83 26.43 15.79
CA ASP A 32 23.10 26.54 16.49
C ASP A 32 23.11 27.80 17.39
N GLY A 33 23.69 27.66 18.59
CA GLY A 33 23.74 28.70 19.59
C GLY A 33 22.47 28.90 20.42
N SER A 34 21.42 28.10 20.18
CA SER A 34 20.23 28.15 21.04
C SER A 34 20.44 27.41 22.35
N PRO A 35 19.96 27.93 23.50
CA PRO A 35 20.08 27.25 24.78
C PRO A 35 19.38 25.87 24.82
N ASN A 36 18.32 25.69 24.05
CA ASN A 36 17.56 24.46 23.99
C ASN A 36 17.86 23.64 22.73
N ARG A 37 19.08 23.78 22.20
CA ARG A 37 19.46 23.03 20.98
C ARG A 37 19.53 21.54 21.23
N VAL A 38 18.84 20.81 20.38
CA VAL A 38 18.93 19.33 20.32
C VAL A 38 20.25 18.95 19.66
N LYS A 39 21.08 18.17 20.36
CA LYS A 39 22.41 17.74 19.87
C LYS A 39 22.29 16.69 18.79
N ASN A 40 21.41 15.69 18.99
CA ASN A 40 21.21 14.57 18.07
C ASN A 40 19.77 14.61 17.54
N VAL A 41 19.54 15.32 16.47
CA VAL A 41 18.21 15.47 15.86
C VAL A 41 17.66 14.13 15.40
N GLN A 42 18.54 13.19 15.03
CA GLN A 42 18.16 11.84 14.55
C GLN A 42 17.43 11.04 15.62
N ASP A 43 17.69 11.29 16.91
CA ASP A 43 17.03 10.60 18.04
C ASP A 43 15.53 10.94 18.14
N TYR A 44 15.11 12.00 17.45
CA TYR A 44 13.74 12.50 17.44
C TYR A 44 12.99 12.21 16.12
N ILE A 45 13.59 11.46 15.22
CA ILE A 45 12.92 11.02 14.00
C ILE A 45 12.13 9.75 14.29
N GLY A 46 10.83 9.79 14.06
CA GLY A 46 10.00 8.62 14.32
C GLY A 46 8.53 8.85 14.00
N PHE A 47 7.73 7.90 14.44
CA PHE A 47 6.27 7.98 14.33
C PHE A 47 5.67 8.58 15.60
N LYS A 48 4.72 9.47 15.42
CA LYS A 48 3.88 10.02 16.48
C LYS A 48 2.41 9.86 16.09
N SER A 49 1.58 9.45 17.05
CA SER A 49 0.13 9.49 16.90
C SER A 49 -0.36 10.92 16.98
N LEU A 50 -1.12 11.34 15.97
CA LEU A 50 -1.78 12.65 15.94
C LEU A 50 -3.28 12.44 15.78
N ASN A 51 -4.06 13.26 16.48
CA ASN A 51 -5.48 13.37 16.20
C ASN A 51 -5.66 14.22 14.94
N VAL A 52 -6.19 13.61 13.89
CA VAL A 52 -6.43 14.27 12.59
C VAL A 52 -7.86 14.81 12.48
N GLY A 53 -8.62 14.78 13.58
CA GLY A 53 -9.98 15.27 13.62
C GLY A 53 -10.98 14.32 12.97
N THR A 54 -11.95 14.87 12.25
CA THR A 54 -12.99 14.08 11.60
C THR A 54 -12.54 13.53 10.26
N ALA A 55 -12.75 12.23 10.08
CA ALA A 55 -12.50 11.56 8.80
C ALA A 55 -13.77 10.88 8.29
N ARG A 56 -13.92 10.80 6.97
CA ARG A 56 -15.01 10.13 6.29
C ARG A 56 -14.44 9.18 5.26
N ILE A 57 -14.90 7.94 5.29
CA ILE A 57 -14.56 6.93 4.30
C ILE A 57 -15.85 6.40 3.72
N ASN A 58 -16.08 6.62 2.46
CA ASN A 58 -17.23 6.09 1.73
C ASN A 58 -16.80 5.44 0.44
N GLY A 59 -17.59 4.48 -0.03
CA GLY A 59 -17.22 3.76 -1.24
C GLY A 59 -18.17 2.64 -1.61
N VAL A 60 -17.69 1.80 -2.53
CA VAL A 60 -18.41 0.64 -3.04
C VAL A 60 -17.45 -0.54 -3.13
N ASP A 61 -17.92 -1.69 -2.67
CA ASP A 61 -17.28 -2.99 -2.87
C ASP A 61 -18.14 -3.84 -3.82
N ILE A 62 -17.50 -4.45 -4.80
CA ILE A 62 -18.13 -5.39 -5.73
C ILE A 62 -17.35 -6.69 -5.68
N SER A 63 -18.04 -7.79 -5.43
CA SER A 63 -17.48 -9.13 -5.48
C SER A 63 -18.29 -10.00 -6.42
N VAL A 64 -17.60 -10.67 -7.32
CA VAL A 64 -18.20 -11.63 -8.24
C VAL A 64 -17.42 -12.92 -8.16
N MET A 65 -18.09 -14.02 -7.92
CA MET A 65 -17.47 -15.34 -7.96
C MET A 65 -18.31 -16.33 -8.76
N GLY A 66 -17.62 -17.23 -9.42
CA GLY A 66 -18.29 -18.21 -10.22
C GLY A 66 -17.42 -19.43 -10.51
N GLN A 67 -18.11 -20.49 -10.88
CA GLN A 67 -17.47 -21.68 -11.40
C GLN A 67 -18.33 -22.27 -12.51
N GLY A 68 -17.69 -22.90 -13.47
CA GLY A 68 -18.36 -23.54 -14.58
C GLY A 68 -17.41 -24.40 -15.39
N LYS A 69 -17.97 -25.19 -16.32
CA LYS A 69 -17.19 -25.97 -17.27
C LYS A 69 -17.24 -25.32 -18.64
N ILE A 70 -16.10 -25.15 -19.27
CA ILE A 70 -15.93 -24.72 -20.66
C ILE A 70 -15.33 -25.93 -21.39
N GLY A 71 -16.18 -26.73 -22.05
CA GLY A 71 -15.77 -28.03 -22.55
C GLY A 71 -15.28 -28.93 -21.39
N PRO A 72 -14.09 -29.54 -21.48
CA PRO A 72 -13.54 -30.40 -20.43
C PRO A 72 -12.84 -29.62 -19.29
N ILE A 73 -12.74 -28.29 -19.38
CA ILE A 73 -12.02 -27.44 -18.42
C ILE A 73 -12.99 -26.97 -17.35
N LEU A 74 -12.66 -27.22 -16.08
CA LEU A 74 -13.34 -26.60 -14.95
C LEU A 74 -12.67 -25.25 -14.65
N SER A 75 -13.43 -24.17 -14.78
CA SER A 75 -12.98 -22.81 -14.49
C SER A 75 -13.64 -22.29 -13.22
N LYS A 76 -12.85 -21.70 -12.33
CA LYS A 76 -13.30 -21.00 -11.13
C LYS A 76 -12.70 -19.61 -11.15
N PHE A 77 -13.49 -18.58 -10.84
CA PHE A 77 -12.98 -17.23 -10.76
C PHE A 77 -13.56 -16.49 -9.57
N ILE A 78 -12.76 -15.54 -9.08
CA ILE A 78 -13.16 -14.53 -8.09
C ILE A 78 -12.69 -13.18 -8.63
N PHE A 79 -13.61 -12.23 -8.70
CA PHE A 79 -13.32 -10.85 -9.01
C PHE A 79 -13.74 -9.99 -7.84
N GLY A 80 -12.88 -9.07 -7.41
CA GLY A 80 -13.17 -8.05 -6.41
C GLY A 80 -12.77 -6.68 -6.91
N TYR A 81 -13.63 -5.70 -6.70
CA TYR A 81 -13.36 -4.29 -6.96
C TYR A 81 -13.79 -3.47 -5.77
N THR A 82 -12.87 -2.68 -5.23
CA THR A 82 -13.13 -1.70 -4.17
C THR A 82 -12.84 -0.31 -4.70
N TYR A 83 -13.81 0.58 -4.56
CA TYR A 83 -13.61 2.02 -4.67
C TYR A 83 -13.86 2.65 -3.33
N MET A 84 -12.91 3.44 -2.82
CA MET A 84 -13.10 4.21 -1.60
C MET A 84 -12.70 5.68 -1.80
N ASN A 85 -13.39 6.55 -1.11
CA ASN A 85 -13.08 7.96 -1.02
C ASN A 85 -12.76 8.33 0.45
N PRO A 86 -11.51 8.18 0.88
CA PRO A 86 -11.08 8.40 2.26
C PRO A 86 -10.68 9.86 2.44
N LEU A 87 -11.55 10.65 3.04
CA LEU A 87 -11.35 12.09 3.21
C LEU A 87 -11.18 12.47 4.67
N GLN A 88 -10.29 13.39 4.91
CA GLN A 88 -10.21 14.15 6.14
C GLN A 88 -11.11 15.38 6.02
N ILE A 89 -12.02 15.55 6.98
CA ILE A 89 -13.00 16.64 6.98
C ILE A 89 -12.42 17.79 7.78
N ASN A 90 -12.29 18.96 7.12
CA ASN A 90 -11.78 20.20 7.73
C ASN A 90 -10.42 20.02 8.46
N PRO A 91 -9.38 19.50 7.80
CA PRO A 91 -8.08 19.37 8.41
C PRO A 91 -7.52 20.76 8.79
N ASP A 92 -6.91 20.83 9.97
CA ASP A 92 -6.21 22.04 10.41
C ASP A 92 -4.90 22.26 9.62
N SER A 93 -4.25 23.40 9.85
CA SER A 93 -3.04 23.78 9.13
C SER A 93 -1.88 22.82 9.41
N ILE A 94 -1.76 22.28 10.62
CA ILE A 94 -0.71 21.33 11.01
C ILE A 94 -0.91 20.03 10.27
N THR A 95 -2.13 19.54 10.26
CA THR A 95 -2.48 18.30 9.55
C THR A 95 -2.25 18.43 8.05
N LYS A 96 -2.66 19.56 7.43
CA LYS A 96 -2.40 19.84 6.01
C LYS A 96 -0.91 19.86 5.68
N ALA A 97 -0.09 20.45 6.55
CA ALA A 97 1.36 20.52 6.36
C ALA A 97 2.04 19.13 6.38
N ASN A 98 1.41 18.15 7.02
CA ASN A 98 1.91 16.78 7.09
C ASN A 98 1.48 15.90 5.91
N LEU A 99 0.63 16.39 5.01
CA LEU A 99 0.21 15.68 3.79
C LEU A 99 1.19 15.95 2.65
N SER A 100 1.49 14.94 1.87
CA SER A 100 2.37 15.06 0.69
C SER A 100 1.71 15.77 -0.49
N GLY A 101 0.38 15.74 -0.55
CA GLY A 101 -0.41 16.33 -1.63
C GLY A 101 -1.31 17.45 -1.17
N THR A 102 -1.98 18.08 -2.12
CA THR A 102 -2.90 19.22 -1.88
C THR A 102 -4.33 18.79 -1.55
N THR A 103 -4.63 17.49 -1.64
CA THR A 103 -5.96 16.96 -1.38
C THR A 103 -6.13 16.58 0.09
N ASN A 104 -7.36 16.63 0.59
CA ASN A 104 -7.69 16.17 1.95
C ASN A 104 -7.86 14.63 2.04
N THR A 105 -7.28 13.87 1.13
CA THR A 105 -7.32 12.40 1.16
C THR A 105 -6.46 11.88 2.33
N LEU A 106 -6.98 10.94 3.11
CA LEU A 106 -6.22 10.27 4.17
C LEU A 106 -4.96 9.61 3.60
N LYS A 107 -3.87 9.63 4.38
CA LYS A 107 -2.59 9.05 3.98
C LYS A 107 -2.70 7.51 3.84
N TYR A 108 -1.82 6.95 2.99
CA TYR A 108 -1.63 5.50 2.85
C TYR A 108 -2.88 4.72 2.46
N ARG A 109 -3.76 5.33 1.67
CA ARG A 109 -5.00 4.68 1.19
C ARG A 109 -5.00 4.59 -0.33
N TYR A 110 -5.32 3.41 -0.83
CA TYR A 110 -5.64 3.21 -2.24
C TYR A 110 -7.09 3.59 -2.47
N ARG A 111 -7.37 4.38 -3.50
CA ARG A 111 -8.76 4.72 -3.86
C ARG A 111 -9.42 3.63 -4.70
N LYS A 112 -8.63 2.86 -5.42
CA LYS A 112 -9.12 1.75 -6.25
C LYS A 112 -8.25 0.54 -6.02
N SER A 113 -8.89 -0.60 -5.78
CA SER A 113 -8.24 -1.90 -5.69
C SER A 113 -9.02 -2.90 -6.54
N ILE A 114 -8.32 -3.69 -7.33
CA ILE A 114 -8.89 -4.76 -8.15
C ILE A 114 -8.14 -6.03 -7.82
N LYS A 115 -8.88 -7.11 -7.60
CA LYS A 115 -8.34 -8.46 -7.51
C LYS A 115 -9.11 -9.36 -8.46
N PHE A 116 -8.39 -10.11 -9.27
CA PHE A 116 -8.97 -11.15 -10.12
C PHE A 116 -8.16 -12.43 -9.94
N ASP A 117 -8.84 -13.48 -9.53
CA ASP A 117 -8.26 -14.83 -9.40
C ASP A 117 -9.02 -15.74 -10.35
N LEU A 118 -8.29 -16.48 -11.19
CA LEU A 118 -8.82 -17.43 -12.15
C LEU A 118 -8.06 -18.74 -12.06
N GLU A 119 -8.73 -19.83 -11.76
CA GLU A 119 -8.18 -21.18 -11.81
C GLU A 119 -8.88 -22.02 -12.86
N ASN A 120 -8.10 -22.54 -13.79
CA ASN A 120 -8.56 -23.48 -14.83
C ASN A 120 -7.96 -24.86 -14.56
N SER A 121 -8.82 -25.87 -14.47
CA SER A 121 -8.41 -27.25 -14.19
C SER A 121 -8.84 -28.17 -15.30
N TYR A 122 -7.90 -28.97 -15.78
CA TYR A 122 -8.13 -30.01 -16.75
C TYR A 122 -7.46 -31.32 -16.29
N LYS A 123 -8.25 -32.36 -16.04
CA LYS A 123 -7.77 -33.64 -15.49
C LYS A 123 -6.93 -33.40 -14.21
N LYS A 124 -5.64 -33.67 -14.28
CA LYS A 124 -4.70 -33.56 -13.16
C LYS A 124 -3.94 -32.22 -13.11
N ILE A 125 -4.13 -31.35 -14.08
CA ILE A 125 -3.41 -30.09 -14.21
C ILE A 125 -4.34 -28.92 -13.84
N SER A 126 -3.84 -27.98 -13.06
CA SER A 126 -4.52 -26.70 -12.82
C SER A 126 -3.56 -25.54 -13.04
N ILE A 127 -4.08 -24.48 -13.67
CA ILE A 127 -3.38 -23.22 -13.87
C ILE A 127 -4.18 -22.13 -13.18
N GLY A 128 -3.56 -21.48 -12.20
CA GLY A 128 -4.13 -20.37 -11.46
C GLY A 128 -3.41 -19.05 -11.81
N ASN A 129 -4.17 -17.99 -12.01
CA ASN A 129 -3.70 -16.64 -12.24
C ASN A 129 -4.33 -15.73 -11.20
N THR A 130 -3.52 -14.96 -10.51
CA THR A 130 -3.99 -13.90 -9.61
C THR A 130 -3.47 -12.55 -10.12
N LEU A 131 -4.38 -11.65 -10.44
CA LEU A 131 -4.08 -10.29 -10.87
C LEU A 131 -4.50 -9.32 -9.77
N LEU A 132 -3.59 -8.46 -9.36
CA LEU A 132 -3.81 -7.44 -8.35
C LEU A 132 -3.48 -6.07 -8.94
N TYR A 133 -4.38 -5.12 -8.76
CA TYR A 133 -4.13 -3.73 -9.06
C TYR A 133 -4.54 -2.84 -7.89
N ASN A 134 -3.63 -1.97 -7.49
CA ASN A 134 -3.90 -0.89 -6.54
C ASN A 134 -3.55 0.45 -7.16
N SER A 135 -4.46 1.42 -7.06
CA SER A 135 -4.16 2.78 -7.50
C SER A 135 -3.02 3.38 -6.69
N ASN A 136 -2.41 4.46 -7.18
CA ASN A 136 -1.44 5.19 -6.38
C ASN A 136 -2.08 5.77 -5.12
N MET A 137 -1.33 5.79 -4.02
CA MET A 137 -1.68 6.50 -2.79
C MET A 137 -1.52 8.01 -3.03
N GLN A 138 -2.61 8.77 -2.98
CA GLN A 138 -2.58 10.20 -3.24
C GLN A 138 -1.77 10.97 -2.19
N ASN A 139 -1.93 10.59 -0.92
CA ASN A 139 -1.21 11.18 0.18
C ASN A 139 -0.39 10.15 0.96
N VAL A 140 0.79 10.57 1.35
CA VAL A 140 1.69 9.93 2.31
C VAL A 140 2.19 11.02 3.26
N ASP A 141 3.07 10.71 4.20
CA ASP A 141 3.73 11.75 4.97
C ASP A 141 4.56 12.66 4.06
N ALA A 142 4.47 13.97 4.26
CA ALA A 142 5.11 14.99 3.42
C ALA A 142 6.62 14.77 3.28
N VAL A 143 7.26 14.24 4.31
CA VAL A 143 8.69 13.92 4.30
C VAL A 143 9.09 12.95 3.20
N PHE A 144 8.21 12.06 2.77
CA PHE A 144 8.49 11.09 1.70
C PHE A 144 8.24 11.63 0.28
N GLN A 145 7.57 12.76 0.15
CA GLN A 145 7.22 13.36 -1.14
C GLN A 145 8.04 14.61 -1.46
N ASN A 146 8.40 15.40 -0.44
CA ASN A 146 9.04 16.68 -0.65
C ASN A 146 10.52 16.48 -0.93
N SER A 147 10.91 16.64 -2.19
CA SER A 147 12.31 16.60 -2.63
C SER A 147 13.10 17.88 -2.29
N LYS A 148 12.38 18.96 -2.02
CA LYS A 148 12.98 20.16 -1.41
C LYS A 148 12.71 20.09 0.08
N PRO A 149 13.74 19.97 0.90
CA PRO A 149 13.59 20.16 2.32
C PRO A 149 12.91 21.51 2.51
N ASN A 150 11.73 21.52 3.13
CA ASN A 150 11.15 22.76 3.57
C ASN A 150 12.24 23.44 4.40
N GLU A 151 12.63 24.65 4.05
CA GLU A 151 13.81 25.36 4.57
C GLU A 151 13.85 25.43 6.10
N ASN A 152 12.77 25.06 6.77
CA ASN A 152 12.59 25.33 8.19
C ASN A 152 13.09 24.23 9.13
N VAL A 153 13.04 22.93 8.81
CA VAL A 153 13.50 21.90 9.76
C VAL A 153 14.18 20.73 9.05
N PHE A 154 13.55 20.14 8.07
CA PHE A 154 14.12 18.99 7.35
C PHE A 154 15.28 19.40 6.45
N GLY A 155 15.29 20.62 5.89
CA GLY A 155 16.39 21.15 5.10
C GLY A 155 17.71 21.13 5.85
N LYS A 156 17.69 21.58 7.08
CA LYS A 156 18.90 21.60 7.92
C LYS A 156 19.33 20.20 8.40
N LEU A 157 18.38 19.29 8.61
CA LEU A 157 18.68 17.89 8.95
C LEU A 157 19.44 17.17 7.83
N PHE A 158 19.15 17.51 6.58
CA PHE A 158 19.76 16.91 5.40
C PHE A 158 21.02 17.60 4.94
N GLU A 159 21.23 18.85 5.32
CA GLU A 159 22.49 19.58 5.14
C GLU A 159 23.65 18.88 5.88
N TYR A 160 23.36 18.17 6.98
CA TYR A 160 24.32 17.36 7.74
C TYR A 160 24.53 15.91 7.19
N GLY A 161 24.22 15.66 5.93
CA GLY A 161 24.66 14.44 5.24
C GLY A 161 23.69 13.24 5.25
N THR A 162 22.53 13.34 5.91
CA THR A 162 21.45 12.36 5.74
C THR A 162 20.56 12.77 4.58
N LYS A 163 20.96 12.45 3.35
CA LYS A 163 20.03 12.49 2.21
C LYS A 163 18.94 11.46 2.48
N ILE A 164 17.74 11.90 2.92
CA ILE A 164 16.55 11.09 2.61
C ILE A 164 16.54 11.01 1.09
N PRO A 165 16.50 9.82 0.56
CA PRO A 165 16.69 9.68 -0.85
C PRO A 165 15.64 10.50 -1.59
N SER A 166 16.05 11.40 -2.46
CA SER A 166 15.29 11.82 -3.64
C SER A 166 14.59 10.62 -4.29
N THR A 167 15.10 9.44 -4.06
CA THR A 167 14.63 8.13 -4.51
C THR A 167 13.17 7.80 -4.13
N VAL A 168 12.64 8.19 -2.96
CA VAL A 168 11.22 7.89 -2.64
C VAL A 168 10.29 8.76 -3.48
N ASN A 169 10.60 10.04 -3.63
CA ASN A 169 9.85 10.94 -4.50
C ASN A 169 9.97 10.54 -5.97
N GLU A 170 11.17 10.26 -6.43
CA GLU A 170 11.43 9.79 -7.79
C GLU A 170 10.70 8.47 -8.07
N PHE A 171 10.76 7.53 -7.13
CA PHE A 171 10.02 6.26 -7.23
C PHE A 171 8.52 6.51 -7.34
N ARG A 172 7.93 7.33 -6.46
CA ARG A 172 6.51 7.65 -6.47
C ARG A 172 6.07 8.34 -7.76
N ASN A 173 6.86 9.27 -8.26
CA ASN A 173 6.59 9.96 -9.52
C ASN A 173 6.71 9.03 -10.74
N LYS A 174 7.65 8.09 -10.70
CA LYS A 174 7.82 7.10 -11.76
C LYS A 174 6.67 6.07 -11.80
N TYR A 175 6.13 5.70 -10.64
CA TYR A 175 5.10 4.67 -10.48
C TYR A 175 3.76 5.25 -10.02
N ASP A 176 3.39 6.44 -10.51
CA ASP A 176 2.19 7.19 -10.15
C ASP A 176 0.87 6.59 -10.67
N LYS A 177 0.95 5.66 -11.62
CA LYS A 177 -0.23 5.00 -12.24
C LYS A 177 -0.80 3.85 -11.40
N GLY A 178 -0.21 3.60 -10.23
CA GLY A 178 -0.57 2.47 -9.39
C GLY A 178 0.29 1.23 -9.68
N THR A 179 -0.06 0.14 -9.01
CA THR A 179 0.74 -1.09 -9.01
C THR A 179 -0.08 -2.23 -9.57
N PHE A 180 0.47 -2.94 -10.55
CA PHE A 180 -0.11 -4.16 -11.11
C PHE A 180 0.82 -5.34 -10.82
N ILE A 181 0.28 -6.38 -10.18
CA ILE A 181 0.99 -7.62 -9.82
C ILE A 181 0.27 -8.79 -10.44
N TRP A 182 1.04 -9.69 -11.02
CA TRP A 182 0.55 -10.95 -11.58
C TRP A 182 1.28 -12.12 -10.94
N ASP A 183 0.50 -13.01 -10.30
CA ASP A 183 0.99 -14.27 -9.76
C ASP A 183 0.48 -15.43 -10.62
N LEU A 184 1.34 -16.40 -10.88
CA LEU A 184 1.03 -17.61 -11.64
C LEU A 184 1.22 -18.83 -10.76
N ARG A 185 0.26 -19.76 -10.79
CA ARG A 185 0.33 -21.04 -10.09
C ARG A 185 0.08 -22.18 -11.08
N LEU A 186 0.99 -23.12 -11.16
CA LEU A 186 0.88 -24.35 -11.91
C LEU A 186 0.79 -25.50 -10.92
N SER A 187 -0.23 -26.35 -11.02
CA SER A 187 -0.43 -27.46 -10.09
C SER A 187 -0.64 -28.77 -10.85
N TYR A 188 -0.15 -29.86 -10.26
CA TYR A 188 -0.34 -31.21 -10.76
C TYR A 188 -0.75 -32.15 -9.63
N GLN A 189 -1.86 -32.88 -9.83
CA GLN A 189 -2.34 -33.91 -8.90
C GLN A 189 -1.61 -35.23 -9.19
N LEU A 190 -0.60 -35.56 -8.39
CA LEU A 190 0.20 -36.75 -8.53
C LEU A 190 -0.64 -38.01 -8.26
N SER A 191 -1.32 -38.04 -7.12
CA SER A 191 -2.25 -39.10 -6.69
C SER A 191 -3.43 -38.45 -5.96
N LYS A 192 -4.44 -39.25 -5.51
CA LYS A 192 -5.58 -38.68 -4.76
C LYS A 192 -5.15 -37.82 -3.57
N PRO A 193 -4.22 -38.28 -2.68
CA PRO A 193 -3.82 -37.47 -1.54
C PRO A 193 -2.68 -36.47 -1.83
N VAL A 194 -2.00 -36.54 -3.01
CA VAL A 194 -0.75 -35.78 -3.21
C VAL A 194 -0.86 -34.82 -4.38
N LYS A 195 -0.65 -33.56 -4.10
CA LYS A 195 -0.61 -32.44 -5.08
C LYS A 195 0.70 -31.70 -5.00
N ILE A 196 1.31 -31.40 -6.13
CA ILE A 196 2.46 -30.51 -6.24
C ILE A 196 2.05 -29.21 -6.94
N ALA A 197 2.59 -28.08 -6.49
CA ALA A 197 2.35 -26.81 -7.13
C ALA A 197 3.64 -25.98 -7.23
N PHE A 198 3.83 -25.35 -8.37
CA PHE A 198 4.86 -24.35 -8.61
C PHE A 198 4.20 -22.97 -8.70
N VAL A 199 4.64 -22.05 -7.84
CA VAL A 199 4.07 -20.71 -7.72
C VAL A 199 5.14 -19.69 -8.07
N VAL A 200 4.82 -18.81 -9.01
CA VAL A 200 5.63 -17.63 -9.36
C VAL A 200 4.86 -16.40 -8.89
N LYS A 201 5.31 -15.75 -7.84
CA LYS A 201 4.76 -14.47 -7.40
C LYS A 201 5.45 -13.32 -8.11
N ASN A 202 4.69 -12.26 -8.39
CA ASN A 202 5.16 -11.09 -9.11
C ASN A 202 5.84 -11.47 -10.43
N LEU A 203 5.12 -12.20 -11.31
CA LEU A 203 5.62 -12.75 -12.57
C LEU A 203 6.31 -11.70 -13.46
N LEU A 204 5.78 -10.48 -13.48
CA LEU A 204 6.32 -9.36 -14.27
C LEU A 204 7.54 -8.70 -13.63
N ASN A 205 7.91 -9.11 -12.41
CA ASN A 205 8.97 -8.48 -11.60
C ASN A 205 8.75 -6.97 -11.42
N THR A 206 7.48 -6.58 -11.19
CA THR A 206 7.11 -5.19 -10.94
C THR A 206 7.78 -4.71 -9.66
N VAL A 207 8.45 -3.57 -9.72
CA VAL A 207 8.99 -2.90 -8.53
C VAL A 207 7.86 -2.10 -7.91
N TYR A 208 7.53 -2.41 -6.66
CA TYR A 208 6.44 -1.75 -5.95
C TYR A 208 6.72 -1.62 -4.46
N ALA A 209 5.95 -0.75 -3.81
CA ALA A 209 6.02 -0.51 -2.39
C ALA A 209 4.58 -0.41 -1.85
N GLU A 210 4.24 -1.27 -0.90
CA GLU A 210 2.96 -1.20 -0.18
C GLU A 210 2.94 -0.07 0.85
N ARG A 211 4.12 0.33 1.30
CA ARG A 211 4.34 1.49 2.17
C ARG A 211 5.53 2.27 1.66
N PRO A 212 5.55 3.61 1.82
CA PRO A 212 6.72 4.40 1.46
C PRO A 212 7.99 3.87 2.11
N ALA A 213 9.08 3.92 1.37
CA ALA A 213 10.42 3.48 1.76
C ALA A 213 10.58 1.97 2.07
N ILE A 214 9.54 1.14 1.84
CA ILE A 214 9.62 -0.30 1.99
C ILE A 214 9.30 -0.95 0.64
N LEU A 215 10.31 -1.44 -0.05
CA LEU A 215 10.13 -2.21 -1.28
C LEU A 215 9.53 -3.57 -0.95
N SER A 216 8.51 -3.94 -1.70
CA SER A 216 7.90 -5.26 -1.63
C SER A 216 8.75 -6.31 -2.36
N PRO A 217 8.56 -7.60 -2.06
CA PRO A 217 9.39 -8.65 -2.63
C PRO A 217 9.40 -8.63 -4.17
N PRO A 218 10.56 -8.83 -4.79
CA PRO A 218 10.64 -9.03 -6.23
C PRO A 218 10.01 -10.37 -6.63
N ARG A 219 10.07 -10.71 -7.91
CA ARG A 219 9.62 -12.01 -8.38
C ARG A 219 10.29 -13.13 -7.58
N ASN A 220 9.47 -14.04 -7.09
CA ASN A 220 9.95 -15.20 -6.35
C ASN A 220 9.26 -16.48 -6.80
N PHE A 221 9.90 -17.61 -6.53
CA PHE A 221 9.48 -18.93 -6.93
C PHE A 221 9.31 -19.81 -5.70
N THR A 222 8.21 -20.55 -5.66
CA THR A 222 7.91 -21.46 -4.55
C THR A 222 7.45 -22.81 -5.10
N LEU A 223 8.03 -23.88 -4.59
CA LEU A 223 7.54 -25.23 -4.81
C LEU A 223 6.77 -25.68 -3.56
N GLN A 224 5.54 -26.15 -3.76
CA GLN A 224 4.66 -26.62 -2.69
C GLN A 224 4.30 -28.08 -2.90
N LEU A 225 4.29 -28.85 -1.83
CA LEU A 225 3.76 -30.20 -1.78
C LEU A 225 2.63 -30.22 -0.75
N ALA A 226 1.43 -30.61 -1.18
CA ALA A 226 0.28 -30.82 -0.31
C ALA A 226 -0.05 -32.30 -0.24
N VAL A 227 -0.29 -32.81 0.97
CA VAL A 227 -0.67 -34.19 1.23
C VAL A 227 -1.92 -34.16 2.11
N ASP A 228 -3.04 -34.66 1.58
CA ASP A 228 -4.28 -34.84 2.32
C ASP A 228 -4.22 -36.22 3.02
N MET A 229 -4.38 -36.25 4.34
CA MET A 229 -4.34 -37.45 5.18
C MET A 229 -5.75 -37.89 5.57
#